data_d0da03eaf8aeb88f2915ffbc31fc3e24
#
_entry.id   d0da03eaf8aeb88f2915ffbc31fc3e24
#
_cell.length_a   1.000
_cell.length_b   1.000
_cell.length_c   1.000
_cell.angle_alpha   90.00
_cell.angle_beta   90.00
_cell.angle_gamma   90.00
#
_symmetry.space_group_name_H-M   'P 1'
#
loop_
_entity.id
_entity.type
_entity.pdbx_description
1 polymer ?
#
loop_
_entity_poly.entity_id
_entity_poly.type
_entity_poly.pdbx_seq_one_letter_code
_entity_poly.pdbx_strand_id
1 'polypeptide(L)'
;MPYYIIYSRIAEYTKVMSHIRKHLRKENVKLEFAVMKKEMINIHKGSRITKVYNALPGYIFMRSDVPIDSETVHQVLETWEVYYFLHYADGRLELEREDERFASQVFELPKVITADNVFIRNGDRVEIVNGAFSTFTGRILKIDRRRCRVDVALRFMDRDLKLSLPFSSVALRNNEDMEKIEKK
;
A
#
# COMPACT_ATOMS: atom_id res chain seq x y z
N MET A 1 15.13 -0.36 11.40
CA MET A 1 14.48 0.97 11.31
C MET A 1 13.02 0.78 11.69
N PRO A 2 12.51 1.46 12.70
CA PRO A 2 11.12 1.36 13.09
C PRO A 2 10.18 1.97 12.03
N TYR A 3 9.02 1.33 11.86
CA TYR A 3 7.99 1.72 10.91
C TYR A 3 6.70 2.04 11.63
N TYR A 4 5.98 3.04 11.10
CA TYR A 4 4.73 3.56 11.64
C TYR A 4 3.78 3.87 10.50
N ILE A 5 2.50 4.00 10.81
CA ILE A 5 1.51 4.48 9.84
C ILE A 5 0.71 5.60 10.47
N ILE A 6 0.57 6.67 9.72
CA ILE A 6 -0.34 7.76 10.04
C ILE A 6 -1.54 7.76 9.08
N TYR A 7 -2.70 8.09 9.62
CA TYR A 7 -3.90 8.31 8.84
C TYR A 7 -4.13 9.80 8.65
N SER A 8 -4.33 10.20 7.40
CA SER A 8 -4.42 11.60 7.01
C SER A 8 -5.54 11.81 5.99
N ARG A 9 -5.96 13.03 5.78
CA ARG A 9 -6.96 13.37 4.77
C ARG A 9 -6.46 13.04 3.36
N ILE A 10 -7.35 12.53 2.53
CA ILE A 10 -7.06 11.82 1.27
C ILE A 10 -6.38 12.67 0.20
N ALA A 11 -6.46 14.00 0.24
CA ALA A 11 -6.18 14.79 -0.96
C ALA A 11 -4.72 15.25 -1.17
N GLU A 12 -3.91 15.43 -0.10
CA GLU A 12 -2.66 16.19 -0.23
C GLU A 12 -1.47 15.61 0.54
N TYR A 13 -1.21 14.31 0.40
CA TYR A 13 -0.13 13.61 1.13
C TYR A 13 1.23 14.31 1.07
N THR A 14 1.59 14.88 -0.09
CA THR A 14 2.87 15.57 -0.24
C THR A 14 2.96 16.79 0.65
N LYS A 15 1.85 17.52 0.81
CA LYS A 15 1.81 18.68 1.74
C LYS A 15 1.89 18.21 3.18
N VAL A 16 1.12 17.18 3.55
CA VAL A 16 1.17 16.60 4.90
C VAL A 16 2.60 16.20 5.26
N MET A 17 3.25 15.41 4.42
CA MET A 17 4.63 14.98 4.64
C MET A 17 5.62 16.15 4.73
N SER A 18 5.41 17.19 3.91
CA SER A 18 6.24 18.41 3.97
C SER A 18 6.02 19.19 5.26
N HIS A 19 4.77 19.27 5.74
CA HIS A 19 4.44 19.94 6.99
C HIS A 19 5.02 19.21 8.19
N ILE A 20 4.89 17.87 8.25
CA ILE A 20 5.52 17.08 9.31
C ILE A 20 7.01 17.37 9.39
N ARG A 21 7.73 17.29 8.25
CA ARG A 21 9.17 17.58 8.21
C ARG A 21 9.54 18.99 8.70
N LYS A 22 8.69 19.99 8.43
CA LYS A 22 8.92 21.38 8.86
C LYS A 22 8.62 21.62 10.34
N HIS A 23 7.69 20.88 10.92
CA HIS A 23 7.27 21.05 12.32
C HIS A 23 8.08 20.21 13.29
N LEU A 24 8.79 19.20 12.81
CA LEU A 24 9.71 18.44 13.63
C LEU A 24 10.83 19.35 14.15
N ARG A 25 10.84 19.55 15.46
CA ARG A 25 11.83 20.38 16.17
C ARG A 25 13.11 19.63 16.50
N LYS A 26 13.11 18.30 16.39
CA LYS A 26 14.25 17.45 16.70
C LYS A 26 15.10 17.25 15.46
N GLU A 27 16.29 17.83 15.46
CA GLU A 27 17.27 17.64 14.40
C GLU A 27 17.82 16.21 14.32
N ASN A 28 17.65 15.42 15.39
CA ASN A 28 18.22 14.07 15.52
C ASN A 28 17.27 12.92 15.09
N VAL A 29 16.06 13.22 14.62
CA VAL A 29 15.11 12.21 14.15
C VAL A 29 14.87 12.39 12.66
N LYS A 30 15.33 11.43 11.88
CA LYS A 30 15.13 11.43 10.44
C LYS A 30 13.87 10.63 10.09
N LEU A 31 12.86 11.31 9.56
CA LEU A 31 11.64 10.69 9.09
C LEU A 31 11.60 10.61 7.57
N GLU A 32 11.27 9.43 7.09
CA GLU A 32 10.99 9.17 5.68
C GLU A 32 9.55 8.71 5.53
N PHE A 33 8.94 9.05 4.38
CA PHE A 33 7.53 8.76 4.12
C PHE A 33 7.33 8.11 2.77
N ALA A 34 6.39 7.19 2.71
CA ALA A 34 5.96 6.54 1.49
C ALA A 34 4.43 6.44 1.42
N VAL A 35 3.88 6.51 0.21
CA VAL A 35 2.49 6.22 -0.09
C VAL A 35 2.41 5.24 -1.25
N MET A 36 1.56 4.24 -1.10
CA MET A 36 1.35 3.24 -2.14
C MET A 36 0.43 3.82 -3.23
N LYS A 37 0.93 3.93 -4.45
CA LYS A 37 0.17 4.41 -5.60
C LYS A 37 -0.11 3.27 -6.58
N LYS A 38 -1.24 3.35 -7.28
CA LYS A 38 -1.64 2.41 -8.33
C LYS A 38 -2.15 3.14 -9.56
N GLU A 39 -1.91 2.57 -10.71
CA GLU A 39 -2.46 3.02 -11.97
C GLU A 39 -3.77 2.26 -12.26
N MET A 40 -4.83 2.96 -12.62
CA MET A 40 -6.11 2.35 -12.94
C MET A 40 -6.62 2.82 -14.27
N ILE A 41 -7.10 1.88 -15.08
CA ILE A 41 -7.75 2.18 -16.35
C ILE A 41 -9.23 2.46 -16.08
N ASN A 42 -9.68 3.64 -16.49
CA ASN A 42 -11.06 4.06 -16.48
C ASN A 42 -11.59 4.15 -17.91
N ILE A 43 -12.84 3.77 -18.11
CA ILE A 43 -13.52 3.94 -19.39
C ILE A 43 -14.41 5.17 -19.28
N HIS A 44 -14.13 6.19 -20.08
CA HIS A 44 -14.95 7.40 -20.17
C HIS A 44 -15.34 7.65 -21.61
N LYS A 45 -16.64 7.68 -21.91
CA LYS A 45 -17.19 7.87 -23.28
C LYS A 45 -16.55 6.94 -24.32
N GLY A 46 -16.32 5.68 -23.96
CA GLY A 46 -15.69 4.68 -24.84
C GLY A 46 -14.15 4.74 -24.92
N SER A 47 -13.52 5.77 -24.40
CA SER A 47 -12.06 5.92 -24.38
C SER A 47 -11.47 5.39 -23.09
N ARG A 48 -10.31 4.72 -23.17
CA ARG A 48 -9.53 4.28 -22.00
C ARG A 48 -8.68 5.43 -21.50
N ILE A 49 -8.87 5.82 -20.25
CA ILE A 49 -8.09 6.87 -19.59
C ILE A 49 -7.38 6.24 -18.41
N THR A 50 -6.07 6.35 -18.38
CA THR A 50 -5.23 5.92 -17.28
C THR A 50 -5.09 7.02 -16.23
N LYS A 51 -5.35 6.70 -14.97
CA LYS A 51 -5.17 7.63 -13.84
C LYS A 51 -4.47 6.95 -12.69
N VAL A 52 -3.64 7.72 -11.99
CA VAL A 52 -2.93 7.28 -10.78
C VAL A 52 -3.76 7.63 -9.54
N TYR A 53 -3.91 6.67 -8.67
CA TYR A 53 -4.63 6.79 -7.40
C TYR A 53 -3.77 6.26 -6.25
N ASN A 54 -4.06 6.69 -5.03
CA ASN A 54 -3.51 6.02 -3.88
C ASN A 54 -4.14 4.63 -3.73
N ALA A 55 -3.30 3.64 -3.53
CA ALA A 55 -3.75 2.26 -3.37
C ALA A 55 -4.43 2.04 -2.01
N LEU A 56 -3.92 2.69 -0.97
CA LEU A 56 -4.46 2.73 0.39
C LEU A 56 -4.78 4.20 0.75
N PRO A 57 -6.00 4.69 0.42
CA PRO A 57 -6.38 6.08 0.68
C PRO A 57 -6.37 6.39 2.18
N GLY A 58 -5.76 7.50 2.56
CA GLY A 58 -5.62 7.95 3.94
C GLY A 58 -4.33 7.47 4.63
N TYR A 59 -3.68 6.43 4.16
CA TYR A 59 -2.51 5.84 4.80
C TYR A 59 -1.21 6.42 4.26
N ILE A 60 -0.36 6.91 5.17
CA ILE A 60 1.02 7.31 4.91
C ILE A 60 1.92 6.42 5.75
N PHE A 61 2.79 5.68 5.10
CA PHE A 61 3.84 4.90 5.75
C PHE A 61 4.97 5.83 6.14
N MET A 62 5.44 5.69 7.36
CA MET A 62 6.53 6.46 7.93
C MET A 62 7.59 5.51 8.49
N ARG A 63 8.85 5.77 8.23
CA ARG A 63 9.97 5.11 8.90
C ARG A 63 10.89 6.12 9.54
N SER A 64 11.51 5.72 10.64
CA SER A 64 12.46 6.53 11.38
C SER A 64 13.78 5.80 11.53
N ASP A 65 14.87 6.53 11.69
CA ASP A 65 16.19 5.97 12.01
C ASP A 65 16.28 5.45 13.46
N VAL A 66 15.48 6.02 14.36
CA VAL A 66 15.35 5.63 15.76
C VAL A 66 13.88 5.51 16.16
N PRO A 67 13.52 4.77 17.22
CA PRO A 67 12.16 4.78 17.76
C PRO A 67 11.71 6.21 18.09
N ILE A 68 10.49 6.55 17.66
CA ILE A 68 9.93 7.87 17.96
C ILE A 68 9.41 7.92 19.39
N ASP A 69 9.65 9.05 20.05
CA ASP A 69 9.16 9.29 21.40
C ASP A 69 7.78 10.01 21.40
N SER A 70 7.20 10.18 22.58
CA SER A 70 5.89 10.80 22.76
C SER A 70 5.85 12.25 22.24
N GLU A 71 6.95 12.96 22.32
CA GLU A 71 7.04 14.33 21.81
C GLU A 71 6.99 14.36 20.28
N THR A 72 7.74 13.47 19.62
CA THR A 72 7.69 13.31 18.16
C THR A 72 6.30 12.91 17.71
N VAL A 73 5.65 11.96 18.41
CA VAL A 73 4.26 11.54 18.13
C VAL A 73 3.33 12.76 18.20
N HIS A 74 3.45 13.56 19.28
CA HIS A 74 2.63 14.75 19.46
C HIS A 74 2.83 15.78 18.34
N GLN A 75 4.08 16.09 17.98
CA GLN A 75 4.40 17.01 16.89
C GLN A 75 3.85 16.54 15.53
N VAL A 76 3.85 15.24 15.26
CA VAL A 76 3.24 14.67 14.05
C VAL A 76 1.72 14.85 14.09
N LEU A 77 1.08 14.59 15.24
CA LEU A 77 -0.37 14.73 15.41
C LEU A 77 -0.85 16.19 15.37
N GLU A 78 -0.03 17.16 15.79
CA GLU A 78 -0.33 18.58 15.64
C GLU A 78 -0.27 19.07 14.19
N THR A 79 0.31 18.26 13.30
CA THR A 79 0.37 18.61 11.89
C THR A 79 -1.03 18.59 11.28
N TRP A 80 -1.38 19.67 10.62
CA TRP A 80 -2.65 19.80 9.90
C TRP A 80 -2.91 18.60 8.97
N GLU A 81 -4.14 18.07 9.01
CA GLU A 81 -4.59 16.93 8.24
C GLU A 81 -4.07 15.56 8.70
N VAL A 82 -3.30 15.45 9.77
CA VAL A 82 -3.01 14.18 10.43
C VAL A 82 -4.06 13.92 11.50
N TYR A 83 -4.73 12.78 11.41
CA TYR A 83 -5.79 12.44 12.36
C TYR A 83 -5.30 11.57 13.50
N TYR A 84 -4.55 10.52 13.21
CA TYR A 84 -4.02 9.59 14.20
C TYR A 84 -2.91 8.71 13.62
N PHE A 85 -2.13 8.13 14.52
CA PHE A 85 -1.31 6.96 14.19
C PHE A 85 -2.17 5.70 14.24
N LEU A 86 -1.96 4.79 13.30
CA LEU A 86 -2.45 3.44 13.48
C LEU A 86 -1.75 2.80 14.68
N HIS A 87 -2.48 2.04 15.46
CA HIS A 87 -1.97 1.36 16.64
C HIS A 87 -2.58 -0.04 16.77
N TYR A 88 -1.85 -0.94 17.41
CA TYR A 88 -2.36 -2.24 17.83
C TYR A 88 -3.38 -2.08 18.97
N ALA A 89 -4.06 -3.17 19.33
CA ALA A 89 -5.05 -3.18 20.42
C ALA A 89 -4.45 -2.77 21.77
N ASP A 90 -3.17 -2.99 21.98
CA ASP A 90 -2.41 -2.61 23.18
C ASP A 90 -1.85 -1.17 23.15
N GLY A 91 -2.15 -0.41 22.09
CA GLY A 91 -1.74 0.98 21.92
C GLY A 91 -0.36 1.18 21.28
N ARG A 92 0.39 0.12 20.95
CA ARG A 92 1.69 0.24 20.29
C ARG A 92 1.53 0.80 18.87
N LEU A 93 2.40 1.73 18.52
CA LEU A 93 2.42 2.42 17.22
C LEU A 93 3.42 1.78 16.25
N GLU A 94 4.54 1.29 16.77
CA GLU A 94 5.60 0.67 15.96
C GLU A 94 5.11 -0.65 15.37
N LEU A 95 5.34 -0.82 14.06
CA LEU A 95 4.94 -2.03 13.35
C LEU A 95 5.88 -3.18 13.67
N GLU A 96 5.32 -4.38 13.76
CA GLU A 96 6.07 -5.59 14.08
C GLU A 96 5.87 -6.69 13.04
N ARG A 97 6.85 -7.58 12.93
CA ARG A 97 6.78 -8.85 12.17
C ARG A 97 6.34 -8.67 10.71
N GLU A 98 5.16 -9.20 10.36
CA GLU A 98 4.62 -9.16 9.01
C GLU A 98 4.21 -7.75 8.59
N ASP A 99 3.68 -6.96 9.54
CA ASP A 99 3.28 -5.57 9.30
C ASP A 99 4.50 -4.68 9.03
N GLU A 100 5.60 -4.87 9.78
CA GLU A 100 6.88 -4.21 9.53
C GLU A 100 7.44 -4.60 8.16
N ARG A 101 7.42 -5.90 7.84
CA ARG A 101 7.87 -6.40 6.53
C ARG A 101 7.04 -5.79 5.40
N PHE A 102 5.73 -5.73 5.56
CA PHE A 102 4.86 -5.08 4.60
C PHE A 102 5.20 -3.59 4.43
N ALA A 103 5.36 -2.86 5.53
CA ALA A 103 5.73 -1.46 5.49
C ALA A 103 7.09 -1.25 4.80
N SER A 104 8.11 -2.06 5.12
CA SER A 104 9.43 -1.96 4.46
C SER A 104 9.31 -2.14 2.95
N GLN A 105 8.50 -3.08 2.51
CA GLN A 105 8.24 -3.31 1.09
C GLN A 105 7.59 -2.10 0.40
N VAL A 106 6.71 -1.35 1.11
CA VAL A 106 6.12 -0.12 0.55
C VAL A 106 7.17 0.93 0.19
N PHE A 107 8.26 1.02 0.94
CA PHE A 107 9.37 1.93 0.63
C PHE A 107 10.21 1.50 -0.57
N GLU A 108 10.20 0.21 -0.88
CA GLU A 108 10.96 -0.38 -2.01
C GLU A 108 10.12 -0.48 -3.29
N LEU A 109 8.81 -0.22 -3.21
CA LEU A 109 7.92 -0.27 -4.36
C LEU A 109 8.33 0.68 -5.49
N PRO A 110 8.03 0.29 -6.75
CA PRO A 110 7.97 1.26 -7.82
C PRO A 110 7.00 2.39 -7.44
N LYS A 111 7.27 3.60 -7.91
CA LYS A 111 6.46 4.79 -7.58
C LYS A 111 4.95 4.59 -7.83
N VAL A 112 4.59 3.68 -8.74
CA VAL A 112 3.20 3.37 -9.10
C VAL A 112 3.10 1.88 -9.45
N ILE A 113 2.14 1.18 -8.85
CA ILE A 113 1.80 -0.20 -9.18
C ILE A 113 0.99 -0.19 -10.48
N THR A 114 1.46 -0.87 -11.50
CA THR A 114 0.79 -1.02 -12.80
C THR A 114 0.16 -2.41 -12.94
N ALA A 115 -0.61 -2.63 -13.98
CA ALA A 115 -1.22 -3.91 -14.27
C ALA A 115 -0.20 -5.05 -14.48
N ASP A 116 1.00 -4.71 -14.94
CA ASP A 116 2.06 -5.69 -15.20
C ASP A 116 2.76 -6.18 -13.91
N ASN A 117 2.49 -5.52 -12.80
CA ASN A 117 3.03 -5.91 -11.50
C ASN A 117 2.11 -6.87 -10.72
N VAL A 118 0.90 -7.18 -11.24
CA VAL A 118 -0.11 -7.94 -10.52
C VAL A 118 -0.44 -9.21 -11.27
N PHE A 119 -0.16 -10.36 -10.65
CA PHE A 119 -0.49 -11.69 -11.16
C PHE A 119 -1.52 -12.36 -10.26
N ILE A 120 -2.44 -13.11 -10.88
CA ILE A 120 -3.43 -13.90 -10.18
C ILE A 120 -2.98 -15.35 -10.31
N ARG A 121 -2.55 -15.96 -9.20
CA ARG A 121 -2.26 -17.40 -9.15
C ARG A 121 -3.51 -18.22 -8.89
N ASN A 122 -3.41 -19.53 -9.19
CA ASN A 122 -4.50 -20.49 -9.04
C ASN A 122 -5.23 -20.38 -7.71
N GLY A 123 -6.55 -20.34 -7.78
CA GLY A 123 -7.45 -20.23 -6.64
C GLY A 123 -7.71 -18.77 -6.24
N ASP A 124 -7.61 -18.50 -4.95
CA ASP A 124 -8.12 -17.26 -4.35
C ASP A 124 -7.01 -16.28 -3.93
N ARG A 125 -5.81 -16.38 -4.49
CA ARG A 125 -4.67 -15.55 -4.08
C ARG A 125 -4.13 -14.68 -5.21
N VAL A 126 -3.85 -13.43 -4.90
CA VAL A 126 -3.12 -12.49 -5.76
C VAL A 126 -1.67 -12.41 -5.28
N GLU A 127 -0.74 -12.50 -6.21
CA GLU A 127 0.65 -12.14 -5.99
C GLU A 127 0.99 -10.90 -6.78
N ILE A 128 1.71 -9.98 -6.15
CA ILE A 128 2.32 -8.85 -6.84
C ILE A 128 3.74 -9.28 -7.20
N VAL A 129 3.98 -9.51 -8.49
CA VAL A 129 5.27 -9.95 -9.01
C VAL A 129 5.96 -8.75 -9.68
N ASN A 130 7.26 -8.64 -9.52
CA ASN A 130 8.14 -7.55 -9.90
C ASN A 130 8.22 -6.40 -8.89
N GLY A 131 9.23 -6.49 -8.07
CA GLY A 131 9.56 -5.54 -7.02
C GLY A 131 9.48 -6.18 -5.65
N ALA A 132 9.60 -5.39 -4.64
CA ALA A 132 9.64 -5.79 -3.23
C ALA A 132 8.40 -6.55 -2.71
N PHE A 133 7.34 -6.65 -3.48
CA PHE A 133 6.10 -7.38 -3.12
C PHE A 133 6.04 -8.83 -3.59
N SER A 134 7.13 -9.45 -3.96
CA SER A 134 7.13 -10.87 -4.35
C SER A 134 6.60 -11.83 -3.27
N THR A 135 6.42 -11.33 -2.05
CA THR A 135 5.86 -12.06 -0.90
C THR A 135 4.46 -11.59 -0.49
N PHE A 136 3.89 -10.61 -1.20
CA PHE A 136 2.57 -10.10 -0.88
C PHE A 136 1.50 -11.09 -1.33
N THR A 137 0.84 -11.74 -0.38
CA THR A 137 -0.30 -12.61 -0.62
C THR A 137 -1.56 -11.99 -0.02
N GLY A 138 -2.46 -11.51 -0.88
CA GLY A 138 -3.78 -11.06 -0.48
C GLY A 138 -4.85 -12.09 -0.89
N ARG A 139 -5.88 -12.25 -0.07
CA ARG A 139 -7.05 -13.06 -0.44
C ARG A 139 -7.91 -12.30 -1.46
N ILE A 140 -8.19 -12.91 -2.61
CA ILE A 140 -9.07 -12.32 -3.62
C ILE A 140 -10.49 -12.23 -3.06
N LEU A 141 -11.07 -11.04 -3.13
CA LEU A 141 -12.46 -10.77 -2.81
C LEU A 141 -13.33 -10.74 -4.06
N LYS A 142 -12.81 -10.16 -5.16
CA LYS A 142 -13.54 -9.97 -6.40
C LYS A 142 -12.58 -9.74 -7.57
N ILE A 143 -12.91 -10.32 -8.72
CA ILE A 143 -12.21 -10.05 -9.99
C ILE A 143 -13.21 -9.38 -10.95
N ASP A 144 -12.87 -8.18 -11.42
CA ASP A 144 -13.60 -7.47 -12.49
C ASP A 144 -12.76 -7.52 -13.77
N ARG A 145 -13.00 -8.56 -14.56
CA ARG A 145 -12.27 -8.77 -15.84
C ARG A 145 -12.51 -7.66 -16.85
N ARG A 146 -13.71 -7.07 -16.86
CA ARG A 146 -14.05 -5.99 -17.78
C ARG A 146 -13.24 -4.72 -17.52
N ARG A 147 -13.02 -4.41 -16.25
CA ARG A 147 -12.25 -3.23 -15.82
C ARG A 147 -10.79 -3.54 -15.50
N CYS A 148 -10.35 -4.80 -15.68
CA CYS A 148 -9.01 -5.25 -15.31
C CYS A 148 -8.65 -4.87 -13.87
N ARG A 149 -9.53 -5.21 -12.92
CA ARG A 149 -9.38 -4.92 -11.48
C ARG A 149 -9.57 -6.16 -10.65
N VAL A 150 -8.77 -6.28 -9.61
CA VAL A 150 -8.92 -7.29 -8.57
C VAL A 150 -9.00 -6.61 -7.20
N ASP A 151 -10.02 -6.95 -6.44
CA ASP A 151 -10.15 -6.53 -5.05
C ASP A 151 -9.59 -7.63 -4.16
N VAL A 152 -8.67 -7.28 -3.28
CA VAL A 152 -8.03 -8.21 -2.35
C VAL A 152 -8.22 -7.74 -0.91
N ALA A 153 -8.34 -8.70 0.01
CA ALA A 153 -8.23 -8.45 1.44
C ALA A 153 -6.80 -8.68 1.87
N LEU A 154 -6.26 -7.73 2.59
CA LEU A 154 -4.96 -7.75 3.21
C LEU A 154 -5.15 -7.71 4.73
N ARG A 155 -4.60 -8.67 5.46
CA ARG A 155 -4.52 -8.59 6.93
C ARG A 155 -3.38 -7.67 7.31
N PHE A 156 -3.68 -6.62 8.08
CA PHE A 156 -2.71 -5.63 8.48
C PHE A 156 -3.09 -5.01 9.83
N MET A 157 -2.18 -5.03 10.82
CA MET A 157 -2.43 -4.55 12.19
C MET A 157 -3.77 -5.06 12.76
N ASP A 158 -4.01 -6.37 12.65
CA ASP A 158 -5.24 -7.06 13.09
C ASP A 158 -6.55 -6.60 12.41
N ARG A 159 -6.46 -5.87 11.30
CA ARG A 159 -7.60 -5.39 10.50
C ARG A 159 -7.52 -5.94 9.08
N ASP A 160 -8.69 -6.10 8.47
CA ASP A 160 -8.77 -6.43 7.05
C ASP A 160 -8.82 -5.12 6.23
N LEU A 161 -7.76 -4.85 5.48
CA LEU A 161 -7.72 -3.75 4.52
C LEU A 161 -8.17 -4.25 3.16
N LYS A 162 -9.07 -3.52 2.53
CA LYS A 162 -9.48 -3.78 1.15
C LYS A 162 -8.62 -2.97 0.18
N LEU A 163 -7.95 -3.67 -0.73
CA LEU A 163 -7.09 -3.10 -1.75
C LEU A 163 -7.61 -3.48 -3.13
N SER A 164 -7.87 -2.49 -3.99
CA SER A 164 -8.22 -2.72 -5.38
C SER A 164 -6.99 -2.50 -6.25
N LEU A 165 -6.56 -3.50 -6.99
CA LEU A 165 -5.36 -3.47 -7.82
C LEU A 165 -5.71 -3.62 -9.30
N PRO A 166 -4.92 -3.01 -10.20
CA PRO A 166 -4.99 -3.32 -11.62
C PRO A 166 -4.38 -4.70 -11.88
N PHE A 167 -4.82 -5.41 -12.92
CA PHE A 167 -4.13 -6.60 -13.41
C PHE A 167 -4.16 -6.66 -14.95
N SER A 168 -3.18 -7.34 -15.53
CA SER A 168 -3.14 -7.56 -16.97
C SER A 168 -4.00 -8.78 -17.36
N SER A 169 -4.82 -8.62 -18.39
CA SER A 169 -5.61 -9.73 -18.95
C SER A 169 -4.72 -10.85 -19.53
N VAL A 170 -3.47 -10.54 -19.87
CA VAL A 170 -2.48 -11.51 -20.35
C VAL A 170 -2.06 -12.45 -19.23
N ALA A 171 -1.95 -11.97 -17.99
CA ALA A 171 -1.59 -12.78 -16.83
C ALA A 171 -2.62 -13.88 -16.54
N LEU A 172 -3.91 -13.65 -16.82
CA LEU A 172 -4.96 -14.67 -16.67
C LEU A 172 -4.84 -15.79 -17.71
N ARG A 173 -4.46 -15.46 -18.95
CA ARG A 173 -4.32 -16.46 -20.03
C ARG A 173 -3.14 -17.40 -19.77
N ASN A 174 -2.02 -16.88 -19.29
CA ASN A 174 -0.84 -17.69 -18.96
C ASN A 174 -1.13 -18.68 -17.83
N ASN A 175 -2.00 -18.35 -16.88
CA ASN A 175 -2.40 -19.26 -15.82
C ASN A 175 -3.33 -20.38 -16.32
N GLU A 176 -4.28 -20.06 -17.21
CA GLU A 176 -5.16 -21.07 -17.83
C GLU A 176 -4.39 -22.04 -18.73
N ASP A 177 -3.32 -21.58 -19.37
CA ASP A 177 -2.46 -22.40 -20.23
C ASP A 177 -1.50 -23.27 -19.39
N MET A 178 -0.99 -22.78 -18.26
CA MET A 178 -0.17 -23.57 -17.32
C MET A 178 -0.97 -24.70 -16.67
N GLU A 179 -2.24 -24.46 -16.26
CA GLU A 179 -3.12 -25.50 -15.73
C GLU A 179 -3.42 -26.62 -16.75
N LYS A 180 -3.44 -26.32 -18.04
CA LYS A 180 -3.62 -27.32 -19.11
C LYS A 180 -2.35 -28.14 -19.34
N ILE A 181 -1.18 -27.62 -19.02
CA ILE A 181 0.10 -28.32 -19.14
C ILE A 181 0.32 -29.28 -17.97
N GLU A 182 -0.06 -28.87 -16.74
CA GLU A 182 0.06 -29.69 -15.53
C GLU A 182 -0.97 -30.85 -15.46
N LYS A 183 -2.05 -30.77 -16.24
CA LYS A 183 -3.09 -31.82 -16.32
C LYS A 183 -2.88 -32.81 -17.50
N LYS A 184 -1.75 -32.74 -18.20
CA LYS A 184 -1.35 -33.71 -19.26
C LYS A 184 -0.16 -34.53 -18.81
#